data_848777c92c8e142d3d758ae1be850df6
#
_entry.id   848777c92c8e142d3d758ae1be850df6
#
_cell.length_a   1.000
_cell.length_b   1.000
_cell.length_c   1.000
_cell.angle_alpha   90.00
_cell.angle_beta   90.00
_cell.angle_gamma   90.00
#
_symmetry.space_group_name_H-M   'P 1'
#
loop_
_entity.id
_entity.type
_entity.pdbx_description
1 polymer ?
#
loop_
_entity_poly.entity_id
_entity_poly.type
_entity_poly.pdbx_seq_one_letter_code
_entity_poly.pdbx_strand_id
1 'polypeptide(L)'
;MLDVGAAEGLLGQALAGGGMALDAIEPNPRWAEAARPLYRRVYASTVEAAEFAPGAYDAIVCADVLEHLVDPVAALRRLRSAAAPGAVFLISVPNIAHLAVRGLLLSGRFPPMERGPLDKTHLHFYTRTTAEQMIAAAGLRITAVHATAAPLDELWPRGRGRLLFRALTACQHGAVRLWPRLLGYQWLFEAQVA
;
A
#
# COMPACT_ATOMS: atom_id res chain seq x y z
N MET A 1 -3.97 8.51 13.57
CA MET A 1 -3.46 7.85 12.36
C MET A 1 -4.02 8.55 11.13
N LEU A 2 -3.24 8.61 10.04
CA LEU A 2 -3.67 9.14 8.73
C LEU A 2 -3.66 8.01 7.70
N ASP A 3 -4.77 7.81 7.00
CA ASP A 3 -4.93 6.88 5.88
C ASP A 3 -4.87 7.67 4.57
N VAL A 4 -3.86 7.41 3.74
CA VAL A 4 -3.63 8.12 2.48
C VAL A 4 -4.16 7.28 1.33
N GLY A 5 -5.09 7.84 0.55
CA GLY A 5 -5.79 7.11 -0.51
C GLY A 5 -6.83 6.14 0.06
N ALA A 6 -7.67 6.64 0.97
CA ALA A 6 -8.60 5.80 1.73
C ALA A 6 -9.66 5.10 0.87
N ALA A 7 -9.84 5.50 -0.38
CA ALA A 7 -10.91 5.02 -1.26
C ALA A 7 -12.27 5.04 -0.54
N GLU A 8 -13.03 3.96 -0.57
CA GLU A 8 -14.31 3.84 0.13
C GLU A 8 -14.19 3.55 1.64
N GLY A 9 -12.96 3.60 2.21
CA GLY A 9 -12.73 3.49 3.64
C GLY A 9 -12.55 2.06 4.18
N LEU A 10 -12.02 1.15 3.38
CA LEU A 10 -11.80 -0.25 3.80
C LEU A 10 -10.93 -0.35 5.06
N LEU A 11 -9.86 0.44 5.16
CA LEU A 11 -8.99 0.44 6.34
C LEU A 11 -9.75 1.01 7.56
N GLY A 12 -10.49 2.10 7.38
CA GLY A 12 -11.34 2.66 8.44
C GLY A 12 -12.35 1.66 8.96
N GLN A 13 -13.01 0.91 8.07
CA GLN A 13 -13.93 -0.16 8.45
C GLN A 13 -13.24 -1.28 9.22
N ALA A 14 -12.06 -1.72 8.76
CA ALA A 14 -11.30 -2.78 9.42
C ALA A 14 -10.82 -2.39 10.83
N LEU A 15 -10.57 -1.11 11.08
CA LEU A 15 -10.11 -0.57 12.36
C LEU A 15 -11.24 0.00 13.23
N ALA A 16 -12.49 -0.05 12.75
CA ALA A 16 -13.65 0.43 13.49
C ALA A 16 -13.76 -0.26 14.86
N GLY A 17 -13.99 0.50 15.91
CA GLY A 17 -14.08 0.00 17.28
C GLY A 17 -12.73 -0.16 18.01
N GLY A 18 -11.59 0.06 17.36
CA GLY A 18 -10.26 0.00 17.97
C GLY A 18 -9.88 1.22 18.82
N GLY A 19 -10.76 2.21 18.98
CA GLY A 19 -10.50 3.41 19.78
C GLY A 19 -9.48 4.39 19.20
N MET A 20 -9.05 4.18 17.96
CA MET A 20 -8.07 5.03 17.25
C MET A 20 -8.76 6.22 16.57
N ALA A 21 -8.16 7.41 16.67
CA ALA A 21 -8.58 8.56 15.88
C ALA A 21 -8.00 8.43 14.45
N LEU A 22 -8.87 8.21 13.48
CA LEU A 22 -8.51 8.01 12.07
C LEU A 22 -8.90 9.24 11.25
N ASP A 23 -7.95 9.80 10.51
CA ASP A 23 -8.21 10.78 9.45
C ASP A 23 -7.84 10.14 8.11
N ALA A 24 -8.42 10.62 7.01
CA ALA A 24 -8.19 10.11 5.67
C ALA A 24 -7.90 11.21 4.66
N ILE A 25 -7.14 10.88 3.61
CA ILE A 25 -7.02 11.67 2.39
C ILE A 25 -7.60 10.83 1.25
N GLU A 26 -8.53 11.43 0.49
CA GLU A 26 -9.09 10.79 -0.69
C GLU A 26 -9.49 11.85 -1.72
N PRO A 27 -8.82 11.93 -2.88
CA PRO A 27 -9.09 12.96 -3.87
C PRO A 27 -10.40 12.74 -4.66
N ASN A 28 -10.89 11.50 -4.74
CA ASN A 28 -12.15 11.23 -5.43
C ASN A 28 -13.34 11.64 -4.55
N PRO A 29 -14.18 12.60 -4.96
CA PRO A 29 -15.25 13.12 -4.11
C PRO A 29 -16.28 12.06 -3.70
N ARG A 30 -16.55 11.09 -4.58
CA ARG A 30 -17.52 10.00 -4.28
C ARG A 30 -16.98 9.06 -3.22
N TRP A 31 -15.70 8.69 -3.33
CA TRP A 31 -15.04 7.83 -2.35
C TRP A 31 -14.82 8.54 -1.02
N ALA A 32 -14.42 9.82 -1.07
CA ALA A 32 -14.29 10.64 0.12
C ALA A 32 -15.62 10.73 0.90
N GLU A 33 -16.75 10.90 0.20
CA GLU A 33 -18.06 10.93 0.83
C GLU A 33 -18.45 9.56 1.43
N ALA A 34 -18.17 8.46 0.75
CA ALA A 34 -18.39 7.11 1.25
C ALA A 34 -17.53 6.80 2.49
N ALA A 35 -16.31 7.33 2.55
CA ALA A 35 -15.39 7.14 3.68
C ALA A 35 -15.76 7.96 4.93
N ARG A 36 -16.48 9.09 4.79
CA ARG A 36 -16.79 10.02 5.92
C ARG A 36 -17.31 9.36 7.21
N PRO A 37 -18.22 8.37 7.16
CA PRO A 37 -18.73 7.75 8.40
C PRO A 37 -17.69 6.94 9.17
N LEU A 38 -16.55 6.60 8.52
CA LEU A 38 -15.51 5.70 9.04
C LEU A 38 -14.31 6.44 9.61
N TYR A 39 -14.22 7.77 9.36
CA TYR A 39 -13.08 8.60 9.77
C TYR A 39 -13.54 9.82 10.54
N ARG A 40 -12.70 10.30 11.45
CA ARG A 40 -12.92 11.55 12.18
C ARG A 40 -12.94 12.75 11.24
N ARG A 41 -12.04 12.72 10.23
CA ARG A 41 -11.92 13.74 9.18
C ARG A 41 -11.51 13.07 7.86
N VAL A 42 -12.12 13.54 6.78
CA VAL A 42 -11.71 13.16 5.41
C VAL A 42 -11.30 14.43 4.67
N TYR A 43 -10.03 14.50 4.25
CA TYR A 43 -9.53 15.52 3.34
C TYR A 43 -9.89 15.08 1.92
N ALA A 44 -10.92 15.71 1.33
CA ALA A 44 -11.33 15.45 -0.06
C ALA A 44 -10.40 16.21 -1.01
N SER A 45 -9.13 15.85 -1.02
CA SER A 45 -8.04 16.52 -1.77
C SER A 45 -6.89 15.57 -2.03
N THR A 46 -5.94 15.98 -2.86
CA THR A 46 -4.67 15.24 -3.02
C THR A 46 -3.75 15.48 -1.82
N VAL A 47 -2.69 14.65 -1.69
CA VAL A 47 -1.67 14.81 -0.65
C VAL A 47 -1.00 16.18 -0.75
N GLU A 48 -0.79 16.67 -1.98
CA GLU A 48 -0.14 17.94 -2.26
C GLU A 48 -0.98 19.14 -1.82
N ALA A 49 -2.30 19.03 -1.87
CA ALA A 49 -3.23 20.12 -1.53
C ALA A 49 -3.72 20.06 -0.08
N ALA A 50 -3.66 18.90 0.57
CA ALA A 50 -4.12 18.76 1.95
C ALA A 50 -3.24 19.55 2.93
N GLU A 51 -3.86 20.22 3.90
CA GLU A 51 -3.15 20.94 4.95
C GLU A 51 -3.18 20.15 6.25
N PHE A 52 -2.01 19.83 6.77
CA PHE A 52 -1.82 19.09 8.01
C PHE A 52 -1.15 19.95 9.06
N ALA A 53 -1.59 19.81 10.30
CA ALA A 53 -0.81 20.35 11.42
C ALA A 53 0.49 19.53 11.57
N PRO A 54 1.64 20.17 11.78
CA PRO A 54 2.89 19.47 12.05
C PRO A 54 2.75 18.53 13.26
N GLY A 55 3.30 17.32 13.15
CA GLY A 55 3.28 16.37 14.26
C GLY A 55 1.90 15.82 14.62
N ALA A 56 0.92 15.89 13.73
CA ALA A 56 -0.48 15.53 14.03
C ALA A 56 -0.73 14.01 14.10
N TYR A 57 0.15 13.17 13.51
CA TYR A 57 -0.12 11.76 13.32
C TYR A 57 1.00 10.87 13.86
N ASP A 58 0.63 9.89 14.70
CA ASP A 58 1.52 8.85 15.24
C ASP A 58 1.73 7.71 14.24
N ALA A 59 0.85 7.55 13.27
CA ALA A 59 0.96 6.58 12.20
C ALA A 59 0.40 7.14 10.90
N ILE A 60 1.08 6.84 9.77
CA ILE A 60 0.68 7.23 8.42
C ILE A 60 0.71 5.99 7.55
N VAL A 61 -0.41 5.70 6.89
CA VAL A 61 -0.57 4.53 6.01
C VAL A 61 -0.68 5.00 4.56
N CYS A 62 0.17 4.46 3.70
CA CYS A 62 0.12 4.62 2.24
C CYS A 62 0.02 3.22 1.62
N ALA A 63 -1.20 2.71 1.52
CA ALA A 63 -1.47 1.36 1.03
C ALA A 63 -1.83 1.40 -0.46
N ASP A 64 -0.89 0.99 -1.32
CA ASP A 64 -1.05 0.96 -2.79
C ASP A 64 -1.49 2.33 -3.36
N VAL A 65 -0.76 3.37 -2.99
CA VAL A 65 -1.03 4.78 -3.38
C VAL A 65 0.15 5.38 -4.12
N LEU A 66 1.37 5.10 -3.65
CA LEU A 66 2.57 5.81 -4.11
C LEU A 66 2.89 5.55 -5.59
N GLU A 67 2.51 4.39 -6.11
CA GLU A 67 2.63 4.02 -7.52
C GLU A 67 1.73 4.84 -8.45
N HIS A 68 0.69 5.47 -7.91
CA HIS A 68 -0.25 6.31 -8.65
C HIS A 68 0.10 7.80 -8.61
N LEU A 69 1.02 8.23 -7.74
CA LEU A 69 1.39 9.62 -7.58
C LEU A 69 2.42 10.05 -8.62
N VAL A 70 2.36 11.30 -9.06
CA VAL A 70 3.34 11.86 -10.01
C VAL A 70 4.72 11.98 -9.36
N ASP A 71 4.79 12.46 -8.11
CA ASP A 71 6.02 12.55 -7.32
C ASP A 71 5.81 11.93 -5.92
N PRO A 72 6.00 10.61 -5.80
CA PRO A 72 5.83 9.90 -4.55
C PRO A 72 6.83 10.32 -3.47
N VAL A 73 8.03 10.78 -3.85
CA VAL A 73 9.05 11.27 -2.90
C VAL A 73 8.62 12.60 -2.29
N ALA A 74 8.12 13.54 -3.09
CA ALA A 74 7.59 14.81 -2.59
C ALA A 74 6.37 14.58 -1.68
N ALA A 75 5.46 13.66 -2.06
CA ALA A 75 4.32 13.30 -1.23
C ALA A 75 4.75 12.74 0.13
N LEU A 76 5.68 11.79 0.17
CA LEU A 76 6.21 11.24 1.42
C LEU A 76 6.91 12.30 2.28
N ARG A 77 7.66 13.24 1.67
CA ARG A 77 8.28 14.36 2.39
C ARG A 77 7.24 15.27 3.04
N ARG A 78 6.14 15.52 2.33
CA ARG A 78 5.02 16.30 2.86
C ARG A 78 4.33 15.57 4.02
N LEU A 79 4.06 14.28 3.88
CA LEU A 79 3.49 13.45 4.94
C LEU A 79 4.42 13.38 6.16
N ARG A 80 5.74 13.36 5.94
CA ARG A 80 6.72 13.40 7.03
C ARG A 80 6.59 14.65 7.91
N SER A 81 6.24 15.81 7.35
CA SER A 81 6.02 17.03 8.15
C SER A 81 4.80 16.95 9.06
N ALA A 82 3.82 16.09 8.73
CA ALA A 82 2.64 15.84 9.53
C ALA A 82 2.85 14.73 10.60
N ALA A 83 3.96 14.02 10.52
CA ALA A 83 4.29 12.91 11.43
C ALA A 83 4.76 13.44 12.80
N ALA A 84 4.23 12.87 13.87
CA ALA A 84 4.70 13.09 15.23
C ALA A 84 6.11 12.50 15.43
N PRO A 85 6.87 12.94 16.42
CA PRO A 85 8.13 12.28 16.79
C PRO A 85 7.92 10.79 17.08
N GLY A 86 8.67 9.92 16.40
CA GLY A 86 8.52 8.46 16.52
C GLY A 86 7.38 7.84 15.73
N ALA A 87 6.66 8.62 14.93
CA ALA A 87 5.57 8.11 14.09
C ALA A 87 6.03 7.00 13.14
N VAL A 88 5.14 6.05 12.89
CA VAL A 88 5.36 4.91 12.00
C VAL A 88 4.69 5.17 10.66
N PHE A 89 5.42 4.92 9.57
CA PHE A 89 4.89 4.84 8.22
C PHE A 89 4.69 3.38 7.84
N LEU A 90 3.49 3.04 7.39
CA LEU A 90 3.16 1.75 6.80
C LEU A 90 2.93 1.99 5.30
N ILE A 91 3.81 1.45 4.47
CA ILE A 91 3.82 1.71 3.03
C ILE A 91 3.71 0.38 2.30
N SER A 92 2.71 0.21 1.45
CA SER A 92 2.70 -0.92 0.51
C SER A 92 2.81 -0.45 -0.93
N VAL A 93 3.48 -1.26 -1.75
CA VAL A 93 3.58 -1.09 -3.21
C VAL A 93 3.59 -2.45 -3.88
N PRO A 94 2.99 -2.61 -5.08
CA PRO A 94 3.04 -3.84 -5.86
C PRO A 94 4.47 -4.19 -6.29
N ASN A 95 4.78 -5.49 -6.33
CA ASN A 95 6.08 -5.98 -6.77
C ASN A 95 6.07 -6.27 -8.27
N ILE A 96 6.61 -5.36 -9.08
CA ILE A 96 6.76 -5.59 -10.53
C ILE A 96 7.69 -6.77 -10.85
N ALA A 97 8.57 -7.15 -9.93
CA ALA A 97 9.50 -8.27 -10.11
C ALA A 97 8.91 -9.64 -9.71
N HIS A 98 7.59 -9.72 -9.46
CA HIS A 98 6.90 -10.99 -9.19
C HIS A 98 7.06 -11.98 -10.34
N LEU A 99 7.17 -13.28 -10.02
CA LEU A 99 7.43 -14.36 -10.99
C LEU A 99 6.50 -14.32 -12.21
N ALA A 100 5.20 -14.09 -12.01
CA ALA A 100 4.23 -14.02 -13.10
C ALA A 100 4.53 -12.85 -14.06
N VAL A 101 4.90 -11.68 -13.52
CA VAL A 101 5.29 -10.52 -14.34
C VAL A 101 6.57 -10.81 -15.11
N ARG A 102 7.57 -11.44 -14.48
CA ARG A 102 8.80 -11.86 -15.16
C ARG A 102 8.50 -12.82 -16.33
N GLY A 103 7.59 -13.78 -16.13
CA GLY A 103 7.17 -14.70 -17.20
C GLY A 103 6.52 -13.97 -18.38
N LEU A 104 5.67 -12.99 -18.10
CA LEU A 104 5.08 -12.14 -19.15
C LEU A 104 6.15 -11.35 -19.92
N LEU A 105 7.06 -10.69 -19.21
CA LEU A 105 8.15 -9.91 -19.81
C LEU A 105 9.08 -10.79 -20.65
N LEU A 106 9.43 -12.00 -20.19
CA LEU A 106 10.24 -12.95 -20.95
C LEU A 106 9.53 -13.41 -22.23
N SER A 107 8.19 -13.42 -22.24
CA SER A 107 7.39 -13.69 -23.45
C SER A 107 7.16 -12.44 -24.33
N GLY A 108 7.83 -11.32 -24.04
CA GLY A 108 7.66 -10.04 -24.74
C GLY A 108 6.33 -9.33 -24.47
N ARG A 109 5.65 -9.65 -23.35
CA ARG A 109 4.33 -9.12 -23.03
C ARG A 109 4.37 -8.22 -21.80
N PHE A 110 3.67 -7.08 -21.88
CA PHE A 110 3.42 -6.16 -20.77
C PHE A 110 1.97 -5.67 -20.86
N PRO A 111 0.99 -6.55 -20.60
CA PRO A 111 -0.41 -6.17 -20.74
C PRO A 111 -0.86 -5.23 -19.62
N PRO A 112 -1.50 -4.08 -19.93
CA PRO A 112 -2.14 -3.28 -18.90
C PRO A 112 -3.32 -4.06 -18.30
N MET A 113 -3.38 -4.13 -16.98
CA MET A 113 -4.41 -4.86 -16.23
C MET A 113 -5.31 -3.86 -15.47
N GLU A 114 -6.46 -4.33 -15.03
CA GLU A 114 -7.37 -3.52 -14.21
C GLU A 114 -6.94 -3.48 -12.72
N ARG A 115 -6.08 -4.40 -12.30
CA ARG A 115 -5.60 -4.53 -10.90
C ARG A 115 -4.24 -5.22 -10.85
N GLY A 116 -3.55 -5.04 -9.73
CA GLY A 116 -2.30 -5.76 -9.41
C GLY A 116 -1.06 -5.10 -9.98
N PRO A 117 0.08 -5.81 -10.04
CA PRO A 117 1.37 -5.18 -10.36
C PRO A 117 1.46 -4.52 -11.74
N LEU A 118 0.56 -4.87 -12.67
CA LEU A 118 0.47 -4.30 -14.01
C LEU A 118 -0.78 -3.43 -14.19
N ASP A 119 -1.32 -2.85 -13.11
CA ASP A 119 -2.47 -1.96 -13.19
C ASP A 119 -2.16 -0.79 -14.13
N LYS A 120 -3.10 -0.51 -15.04
CA LYS A 120 -2.98 0.52 -16.09
C LYS A 120 -2.89 1.95 -15.54
N THR A 121 -3.25 2.15 -14.28
CA THR A 121 -3.21 3.46 -13.60
C THR A 121 -1.89 3.71 -12.86
N HIS A 122 -0.99 2.72 -12.81
CA HIS A 122 0.32 2.89 -12.21
C HIS A 122 1.22 3.79 -13.06
N LEU A 123 1.76 4.82 -12.45
CA LEU A 123 2.78 5.69 -13.03
C LEU A 123 4.19 5.18 -12.72
N HIS A 124 4.35 4.44 -11.63
CA HIS A 124 5.61 3.87 -11.16
C HIS A 124 5.49 2.36 -10.93
N PHE A 125 6.55 1.63 -11.24
CA PHE A 125 6.66 0.19 -11.05
C PHE A 125 7.83 -0.10 -10.12
N TYR A 126 7.54 -0.71 -8.96
CA TYR A 126 8.54 -0.91 -7.92
C TYR A 126 9.01 -2.35 -7.83
N THR A 127 10.33 -2.53 -7.77
CA THR A 127 10.96 -3.68 -7.12
C THR A 127 11.17 -3.35 -5.65
N ARG A 128 11.57 -4.31 -4.82
CA ARG A 128 11.99 -4.03 -3.45
C ARG A 128 13.03 -2.91 -3.37
N THR A 129 14.08 -3.03 -4.17
CA THR A 129 15.22 -2.08 -4.14
C THR A 129 14.81 -0.66 -4.52
N THR A 130 13.99 -0.51 -5.59
CA THR A 130 13.55 0.83 -6.02
C THR A 130 12.55 1.45 -5.05
N ALA A 131 11.72 0.65 -4.38
CA ALA A 131 10.85 1.13 -3.30
C ALA A 131 11.66 1.58 -2.08
N GLU A 132 12.68 0.81 -1.67
CA GLU A 132 13.61 1.19 -0.59
C GLU A 132 14.31 2.51 -0.89
N GLN A 133 14.76 2.72 -2.15
CA GLN A 133 15.38 3.96 -2.60
C GLN A 133 14.42 5.16 -2.54
N MET A 134 13.17 4.98 -2.98
CA MET A 134 12.12 6.02 -2.90
C MET A 134 11.85 6.44 -1.45
N ILE A 135 11.69 5.47 -0.55
CA ILE A 135 11.43 5.71 0.89
C ILE A 135 12.61 6.45 1.53
N ALA A 136 13.85 5.98 1.26
CA ALA A 136 15.06 6.63 1.78
C ALA A 136 15.24 8.06 1.23
N ALA A 137 14.93 8.30 -0.06
CA ALA A 137 14.98 9.63 -0.67
C ALA A 137 14.01 10.63 -0.03
N ALA A 138 12.92 10.12 0.57
CA ALA A 138 11.98 10.94 1.34
C ALA A 138 12.48 11.28 2.75
N GLY A 139 13.64 10.74 3.19
CA GLY A 139 14.19 10.92 4.54
C GLY A 139 13.50 10.03 5.58
N LEU A 140 13.04 8.86 5.16
CA LEU A 140 12.48 7.82 6.02
C LEU A 140 13.47 6.66 6.14
N ARG A 141 13.63 6.13 7.34
CA ARG A 141 14.45 4.96 7.64
C ARG A 141 13.54 3.74 7.78
N ILE A 142 13.75 2.75 6.93
CA ILE A 142 13.01 1.48 6.97
C ILE A 142 13.43 0.69 8.21
N THR A 143 12.45 0.20 8.97
CA THR A 143 12.62 -0.59 10.19
C THR A 143 12.28 -2.06 9.97
N ALA A 144 11.29 -2.34 9.09
CA ALA A 144 10.95 -3.71 8.70
C ALA A 144 10.48 -3.77 7.25
N VAL A 145 10.63 -4.94 6.62
CA VAL A 145 10.16 -5.21 5.25
C VAL A 145 9.50 -6.59 5.23
N HIS A 146 8.28 -6.63 4.72
CA HIS A 146 7.51 -7.84 4.54
C HIS A 146 7.09 -8.00 3.08
N ALA A 147 6.85 -9.24 2.67
CA ALA A 147 6.26 -9.55 1.38
C ALA A 147 4.90 -10.23 1.59
N THR A 148 3.88 -9.80 0.86
CA THR A 148 2.57 -10.46 0.88
C THR A 148 2.48 -11.52 -0.21
N ALA A 149 1.61 -12.50 0.00
CA ALA A 149 1.25 -13.47 -1.04
C ALA A 149 0.19 -12.87 -1.98
N ALA A 150 0.08 -13.41 -3.20
CA ALA A 150 -1.01 -13.02 -4.09
C ALA A 150 -2.38 -13.40 -3.50
N PRO A 151 -3.43 -12.58 -3.70
CA PRO A 151 -4.75 -12.79 -3.10
C PRO A 151 -5.49 -13.94 -3.80
N LEU A 152 -5.20 -15.18 -3.43
CA LEU A 152 -5.83 -16.38 -4.01
C LEU A 152 -7.35 -16.40 -3.82
N ASP A 153 -7.84 -15.76 -2.79
CA ASP A 153 -9.27 -15.64 -2.51
C ASP A 153 -10.01 -14.72 -3.50
N GLU A 154 -9.34 -13.76 -4.09
CA GLU A 154 -9.87 -12.97 -5.21
C GLU A 154 -9.79 -13.75 -6.53
N LEU A 155 -8.69 -14.48 -6.75
CA LEU A 155 -8.46 -15.26 -7.98
C LEU A 155 -9.38 -16.50 -8.03
N TRP A 156 -9.69 -17.08 -6.88
CA TRP A 156 -10.53 -18.28 -6.76
C TRP A 156 -11.58 -18.17 -5.63
N PRO A 157 -12.59 -17.31 -5.74
CA PRO A 157 -13.58 -17.07 -4.67
C PRO A 157 -14.33 -18.34 -4.24
N ARG A 158 -14.63 -19.24 -5.21
CA ARG A 158 -15.32 -20.51 -4.96
C ARG A 158 -14.46 -21.55 -4.23
N GLY A 159 -13.16 -21.32 -4.11
CA GLY A 159 -12.23 -22.18 -3.38
C GLY A 159 -12.23 -21.95 -1.88
N ARG A 160 -12.72 -20.80 -1.40
CA ARG A 160 -12.76 -20.45 0.03
C ARG A 160 -13.39 -21.55 0.87
N GLY A 161 -12.74 -21.88 1.99
CA GLY A 161 -13.23 -22.91 2.92
C GLY A 161 -12.88 -24.36 2.55
N ARG A 162 -12.38 -24.65 1.36
CA ARG A 162 -11.95 -26.00 0.96
C ARG A 162 -10.56 -26.33 1.53
N LEU A 163 -10.35 -27.59 1.90
CA LEU A 163 -9.05 -28.05 2.43
C LEU A 163 -7.90 -27.77 1.45
N LEU A 164 -8.12 -28.03 0.16
CA LEU A 164 -7.18 -27.74 -0.91
C LEU A 164 -6.81 -26.23 -0.97
N PHE A 165 -7.79 -25.35 -0.85
CA PHE A 165 -7.56 -23.91 -0.84
C PHE A 165 -6.66 -23.49 0.35
N ARG A 166 -6.96 -24.01 1.54
CA ARG A 166 -6.13 -23.76 2.74
C ARG A 166 -4.71 -24.27 2.56
N ALA A 167 -4.54 -25.47 1.99
CA ALA A 167 -3.23 -26.04 1.71
C ALA A 167 -2.44 -25.20 0.70
N LEU A 168 -3.07 -24.79 -0.41
CA LEU A 168 -2.46 -23.90 -1.42
C LEU A 168 -2.05 -22.56 -0.83
N THR A 169 -2.90 -21.95 -0.01
CA THR A 169 -2.59 -20.69 0.68
C THR A 169 -1.40 -20.86 1.62
N ALA A 170 -1.36 -21.95 2.40
CA ALA A 170 -0.23 -22.25 3.29
C ALA A 170 1.08 -22.47 2.52
N CYS A 171 1.04 -23.24 1.43
CA CYS A 171 2.18 -23.45 0.53
C CYS A 171 2.68 -22.13 -0.07
N GLN A 172 1.77 -21.29 -0.56
CA GLN A 172 2.12 -19.98 -1.12
C GLN A 172 2.81 -19.10 -0.08
N HIS A 173 2.26 -18.98 1.13
CA HIS A 173 2.89 -18.21 2.20
C HIS A 173 4.28 -18.75 2.58
N GLY A 174 4.44 -20.07 2.62
CA GLY A 174 5.74 -20.70 2.83
C GLY A 174 6.73 -20.35 1.72
N ALA A 175 6.31 -20.42 0.47
CA ALA A 175 7.12 -20.09 -0.68
C ALA A 175 7.51 -18.59 -0.71
N VAL A 176 6.59 -17.68 -0.39
CA VAL A 176 6.89 -16.25 -0.28
C VAL A 176 7.93 -15.97 0.80
N ARG A 177 7.87 -16.67 1.94
CA ARG A 177 8.89 -16.53 3.00
C ARG A 177 10.28 -16.98 2.56
N LEU A 178 10.37 -18.04 1.75
CA LEU A 178 11.65 -18.55 1.22
C LEU A 178 12.21 -17.71 0.09
N TRP A 179 11.35 -17.23 -0.81
CA TRP A 179 11.75 -16.45 -2.00
C TRP A 179 10.93 -15.15 -2.15
N PRO A 180 10.99 -14.22 -1.16
CA PRO A 180 10.13 -13.02 -1.17
C PRO A 180 10.34 -12.12 -2.39
N ARG A 181 11.57 -12.02 -2.91
CA ARG A 181 11.86 -11.19 -4.10
C ARG A 181 11.28 -11.75 -5.40
N LEU A 182 10.96 -13.04 -5.44
CA LEU A 182 10.42 -13.70 -6.62
C LEU A 182 8.90 -13.91 -6.52
N LEU A 183 8.42 -14.28 -5.34
CA LEU A 183 7.05 -14.74 -5.11
C LEU A 183 6.21 -13.75 -4.30
N GLY A 184 6.83 -12.71 -3.73
CA GLY A 184 6.11 -11.62 -3.08
C GLY A 184 5.28 -10.84 -4.08
N TYR A 185 3.99 -10.69 -3.82
CA TYR A 185 3.06 -9.96 -4.68
C TYR A 185 3.12 -8.46 -4.44
N GLN A 186 3.20 -8.06 -3.17
CA GLN A 186 3.42 -6.69 -2.72
C GLN A 186 4.56 -6.64 -1.71
N TRP A 187 5.19 -5.48 -1.61
CA TRP A 187 6.10 -5.13 -0.54
C TRP A 187 5.38 -4.26 0.47
N LEU A 188 5.50 -4.62 1.74
CA LEU A 188 5.04 -3.82 2.87
C LEU A 188 6.25 -3.37 3.67
N PHE A 189 6.40 -2.06 3.84
CA PHE A 189 7.49 -1.42 4.57
C PHE A 189 6.94 -0.77 5.84
N GLU A 190 7.66 -1.00 6.94
CA GLU A 190 7.56 -0.16 8.13
C GLU A 190 8.73 0.81 8.10
N ALA A 191 8.46 2.09 8.29
CA ALA A 191 9.50 3.11 8.29
C ALA A 191 9.22 4.20 9.34
N GLN A 192 10.25 4.94 9.72
CA GLN A 192 10.19 6.06 10.64
C GLN A 192 10.97 7.24 10.08
N VAL A 193 10.73 8.41 10.60
CA VAL A 193 11.54 9.59 10.29
C VAL A 193 13.02 9.30 10.64
N ALA A 194 13.91 9.55 9.67
CA ALA A 194 15.35 9.28 9.83
C ALA A 194 16.02 10.28 10.78
#